data_9f8abb8747bcb655cf632b4de18ca134
#
_entry.id   9f8abb8747bcb655cf632b4de18ca134
#
_cell.length_a   1.000
_cell.length_b   1.000
_cell.length_c   1.000
_cell.angle_alpha   90.00
_cell.angle_beta   90.00
_cell.angle_gamma   90.00
#
_symmetry.space_group_name_H-M   'P 1'
#
loop_
_entity.id
_entity.type
_entity.pdbx_description
1 polymer ?
#
loop_
_entity_poly.entity_id
_entity_poly.type
_entity_poly.pdbx_seq_one_letter_code
_entity_poly.pdbx_strand_id
1 'polypeptide(L)'
;MNQPGVGFSMHPRWAFGEALSDFLEPLRAAGLQALEFGLWDYDPDWPRFLPLMEDCQRLGFALHFHAPYLAPYTIAGYTGKRRAEIQAAYAPMFDIAARFAPTTVVIHGAGQDKGRSLDRLRADTMAFLEWALARYPGLTLALENLVPNPSLHRVGPIREELLQVVTHIDSPRLGICWDMGHDARAGHADTPDAAWLQHVVHAHLHDINEDGIDHYPLLYGRVPYPVWLPALARAGFSGVVTLEIKGSYLSHLEFEQVKRILSASIAEVARLLTALEGAEGSREAC
;
A
#
# COMPACT_ATOMS: atom_id res chain seq x y z
N MET A 1 13.79 3.10 17.83
CA MET A 1 13.05 2.43 16.71
C MET A 1 12.31 3.54 15.99
N ASN A 2 12.26 3.53 14.65
CA ASN A 2 11.44 4.49 13.92
C ASN A 2 9.97 4.18 14.19
N GLN A 3 9.16 5.22 14.42
CA GLN A 3 7.72 5.05 14.62
C GLN A 3 7.03 4.77 13.28
N PRO A 4 5.91 4.00 13.27
CA PRO A 4 5.08 3.84 12.10
C PRO A 4 4.57 5.19 11.60
N GLY A 5 4.61 5.39 10.28
CA GLY A 5 4.08 6.59 9.63
C GLY A 5 2.64 6.42 9.17
N VAL A 6 1.95 7.54 8.95
CA VAL A 6 0.64 7.57 8.28
C VAL A 6 0.80 8.13 6.88
N GLY A 7 0.28 7.41 5.90
CA GLY A 7 0.28 7.76 4.49
C GLY A 7 -1.13 7.97 3.93
N PHE A 8 -1.17 8.49 2.72
CA PHE A 8 -2.40 8.67 1.94
C PHE A 8 -2.13 8.37 0.46
N SER A 9 -3.02 7.61 -0.16
CA SER A 9 -2.97 7.32 -1.60
C SER A 9 -3.35 8.57 -2.39
N MET A 10 -2.32 9.24 -2.92
CA MET A 10 -2.46 10.51 -3.60
C MET A 10 -2.86 10.30 -5.06
N HIS A 11 -4.09 10.69 -5.38
CA HIS A 11 -4.52 10.74 -6.76
C HIS A 11 -4.16 12.10 -7.37
N PRO A 12 -3.61 12.17 -8.60
CA PRO A 12 -3.26 13.45 -9.23
C PRO A 12 -4.43 14.44 -9.30
N ARG A 13 -5.67 13.96 -9.32
CA ARG A 13 -6.86 14.82 -9.30
C ARG A 13 -7.14 15.52 -7.98
N TRP A 14 -6.56 15.07 -6.87
CA TRP A 14 -6.68 15.75 -5.57
C TRP A 14 -5.96 17.11 -5.53
N ALA A 15 -5.07 17.39 -6.49
CA ALA A 15 -4.24 18.59 -6.56
C ALA A 15 -4.79 19.66 -7.53
N PHE A 16 -6.09 19.60 -7.91
CA PHE A 16 -6.60 20.50 -8.95
C PHE A 16 -6.97 21.87 -8.45
N GLY A 17 -6.37 22.87 -9.09
CA GLY A 17 -6.76 24.29 -9.05
C GLY A 17 -6.52 25.00 -7.72
N GLU A 18 -6.34 24.30 -6.65
CA GLU A 18 -5.96 24.80 -5.33
C GLU A 18 -4.47 24.63 -5.14
N ALA A 19 -3.86 25.46 -4.29
CA ALA A 19 -2.47 25.23 -3.91
C ALA A 19 -2.36 23.86 -3.24
N LEU A 20 -1.45 23.01 -3.72
CA LEU A 20 -1.20 21.68 -3.14
C LEU A 20 -0.99 21.73 -1.62
N SER A 21 -0.32 22.79 -1.14
CA SER A 21 -0.16 23.08 0.27
C SER A 21 -1.48 23.19 1.02
N ASP A 22 -2.49 23.86 0.45
CA ASP A 22 -3.79 24.08 1.10
C ASP A 22 -4.58 22.79 1.30
N PHE A 23 -4.34 21.81 0.42
CA PHE A 23 -4.87 20.46 0.58
C PHE A 23 -4.08 19.66 1.63
N LEU A 24 -2.75 19.68 1.55
CA LEU A 24 -1.90 18.80 2.37
C LEU A 24 -1.67 19.31 3.80
N GLU A 25 -1.74 20.62 4.05
CA GLU A 25 -1.44 21.20 5.38
C GLU A 25 -2.41 20.69 6.48
N PRO A 26 -3.75 20.69 6.31
CA PRO A 26 -4.63 20.12 7.32
C PRO A 26 -4.44 18.60 7.51
N LEU A 27 -4.07 17.87 6.45
CA LEU A 27 -3.76 16.45 6.56
C LEU A 27 -2.45 16.21 7.32
N ARG A 28 -1.44 17.05 7.10
CA ARG A 28 -0.18 17.05 7.88
C ARG A 28 -0.44 17.34 9.35
N ALA A 29 -1.24 18.35 9.63
CA ALA A 29 -1.63 18.70 11.01
C ALA A 29 -2.35 17.54 11.71
N ALA A 30 -3.04 16.70 10.96
CA ALA A 30 -3.68 15.48 11.44
C ALA A 30 -2.70 14.30 11.61
N GLY A 31 -1.44 14.40 11.16
CA GLY A 31 -0.42 13.37 11.30
C GLY A 31 0.05 12.72 10.00
N LEU A 32 -0.34 13.23 8.82
CA LEU A 32 0.13 12.70 7.54
C LEU A 32 1.64 12.93 7.36
N GLN A 33 2.36 11.88 7.00
CA GLN A 33 3.83 11.89 6.83
C GLN A 33 4.27 11.41 5.45
N ALA A 34 3.44 10.63 4.76
CA ALA A 34 3.78 10.03 3.49
C ALA A 34 2.64 10.12 2.48
N LEU A 35 3.01 10.06 1.19
CA LEU A 35 2.08 10.00 0.08
C LEU A 35 2.42 8.79 -0.79
N GLU A 36 1.40 8.05 -1.22
CA GLU A 36 1.56 6.95 -2.14
C GLU A 36 0.95 7.31 -3.49
N PHE A 37 1.72 7.11 -4.55
CA PHE A 37 1.30 7.40 -5.91
C PHE A 37 1.01 6.13 -6.68
N GLY A 38 -0.27 5.95 -7.07
CA GLY A 38 -0.70 4.96 -8.05
C GLY A 38 -1.06 5.66 -9.36
N LEU A 39 -0.30 5.46 -10.42
CA LEU A 39 -0.46 6.20 -11.67
C LEU A 39 -1.05 5.40 -12.82
N TRP A 40 -1.33 4.12 -12.59
CA TRP A 40 -1.76 3.18 -13.62
C TRP A 40 -3.17 3.39 -14.16
N ASP A 41 -4.06 3.95 -13.37
CA ASP A 41 -5.48 3.93 -13.69
C ASP A 41 -5.88 4.93 -14.78
N TYR A 42 -5.09 5.99 -15.01
CA TYR A 42 -5.60 7.16 -15.70
C TYR A 42 -4.70 7.70 -16.77
N ASP A 43 -3.42 7.37 -16.75
CA ASP A 43 -2.48 7.90 -17.73
C ASP A 43 -1.17 7.12 -17.73
N PRO A 44 -0.81 6.50 -18.86
CA PRO A 44 0.49 5.86 -19.01
C PRO A 44 1.67 6.85 -19.02
N ASP A 45 1.40 8.15 -19.09
CA ASP A 45 2.44 9.18 -19.08
C ASP A 45 2.84 9.59 -17.67
N TRP A 46 3.49 8.69 -16.96
CA TRP A 46 4.05 8.92 -15.64
C TRP A 46 4.95 10.16 -15.52
N PRO A 47 5.80 10.49 -16.50
CA PRO A 47 6.73 11.62 -16.39
C PRO A 47 6.02 12.95 -16.15
N ARG A 48 4.78 13.14 -16.60
CA ARG A 48 4.05 14.40 -16.40
C ARG A 48 3.71 14.69 -14.94
N PHE A 49 3.69 13.67 -14.07
CA PHE A 49 3.41 13.83 -12.63
C PHE A 49 4.67 14.06 -11.79
N LEU A 50 5.86 13.99 -12.39
CA LEU A 50 7.11 14.24 -11.66
C LEU A 50 7.14 15.60 -10.94
N PRO A 51 6.70 16.72 -11.53
CA PRO A 51 6.68 17.99 -10.82
C PRO A 51 5.82 17.95 -9.54
N LEU A 52 4.67 17.28 -9.58
CA LEU A 52 3.80 17.10 -8.40
C LEU A 52 4.50 16.27 -7.31
N MET A 53 5.16 15.18 -7.68
CA MET A 53 5.91 14.34 -6.75
C MET A 53 7.07 15.10 -6.10
N GLU A 54 7.83 15.87 -6.90
CA GLU A 54 8.92 16.72 -6.44
C GLU A 54 8.41 17.82 -5.51
N ASP A 55 7.23 18.39 -5.77
CA ASP A 55 6.57 19.35 -4.88
C ASP A 55 6.19 18.70 -3.54
N CYS A 56 5.59 17.51 -3.54
CA CYS A 56 5.26 16.77 -2.34
C CYS A 56 6.52 16.46 -1.51
N GLN A 57 7.61 16.04 -2.15
CA GLN A 57 8.89 15.79 -1.48
C GLN A 57 9.47 17.09 -0.89
N ARG A 58 9.42 18.22 -1.62
CA ARG A 58 9.86 19.53 -1.12
C ARG A 58 9.02 20.01 0.09
N LEU A 59 7.74 19.65 0.12
CA LEU A 59 6.89 19.85 1.28
C LEU A 59 7.23 18.91 2.46
N GLY A 60 8.18 17.98 2.30
CA GLY A 60 8.69 17.11 3.36
C GLY A 60 7.92 15.81 3.54
N PHE A 61 7.11 15.38 2.57
CA PHE A 61 6.46 14.07 2.59
C PHE A 61 7.40 12.98 2.07
N ALA A 62 7.41 11.83 2.72
CA ALA A 62 7.96 10.62 2.13
C ALA A 62 7.06 10.17 0.96
N LEU A 63 7.67 9.65 -0.11
CA LEU A 63 6.90 9.15 -1.24
C LEU A 63 7.00 7.64 -1.33
N HIS A 64 5.87 7.00 -1.57
CA HIS A 64 5.71 5.58 -1.87
C HIS A 64 4.97 5.42 -3.17
N PHE A 65 4.99 4.22 -3.73
CA PHE A 65 4.40 3.96 -5.03
C PHE A 65 3.62 2.65 -5.02
N HIS A 66 2.54 2.62 -5.76
CA HIS A 66 1.81 1.41 -6.04
C HIS A 66 2.03 1.04 -7.51
N ALA A 67 2.55 -0.15 -7.78
CA ALA A 67 2.81 -0.63 -9.13
C ALA A 67 1.51 -0.92 -9.88
N PRO A 68 1.44 -0.65 -11.18
CA PRO A 68 0.30 -1.02 -11.99
C PRO A 68 0.12 -2.55 -12.03
N TYR A 69 -1.13 -3.01 -12.08
CA TYR A 69 -1.47 -4.43 -12.05
C TYR A 69 -2.50 -4.87 -13.09
N LEU A 70 -3.17 -3.93 -13.74
CA LEU A 70 -4.07 -4.22 -14.85
C LEU A 70 -3.29 -4.36 -16.17
N ALA A 71 -3.86 -5.07 -17.14
CA ALA A 71 -3.22 -5.20 -18.45
C ALA A 71 -2.83 -3.82 -19.02
N PRO A 72 -1.63 -3.67 -19.58
CA PRO A 72 -0.61 -4.69 -19.91
C PRO A 72 0.31 -5.11 -18.75
N TYR A 73 0.12 -4.55 -17.56
CA TYR A 73 1.05 -4.66 -16.42
C TYR A 73 0.95 -5.97 -15.61
N THR A 74 0.25 -6.99 -16.11
CA THR A 74 0.24 -8.28 -15.41
C THR A 74 1.59 -8.98 -15.48
N ILE A 75 2.09 -9.46 -14.34
CA ILE A 75 3.37 -10.20 -14.26
C ILE A 75 3.23 -11.69 -14.56
N ALA A 76 2.01 -12.18 -14.83
CA ALA A 76 1.78 -13.56 -15.26
C ALA A 76 2.48 -13.87 -16.59
N GLY A 77 3.28 -14.93 -16.60
CA GLY A 77 4.11 -15.34 -17.75
C GLY A 77 5.55 -14.82 -17.71
N TYR A 78 5.95 -14.21 -16.59
CA TYR A 78 7.30 -13.66 -16.41
C TYR A 78 8.39 -14.73 -16.56
N THR A 79 8.21 -15.95 -16.08
CA THR A 79 9.16 -17.07 -16.26
C THR A 79 9.21 -17.60 -17.68
N GLY A 80 8.34 -17.13 -18.57
CA GLY A 80 8.23 -17.56 -19.97
C GLY A 80 8.67 -16.49 -20.97
N LYS A 81 7.97 -16.46 -22.09
CA LYS A 81 8.27 -15.58 -23.23
C LYS A 81 7.99 -14.09 -22.97
N ARG A 82 7.20 -13.77 -21.94
CA ARG A 82 6.79 -12.39 -21.64
C ARG A 82 7.77 -11.61 -20.78
N ARG A 83 8.88 -12.22 -20.33
CA ARG A 83 9.82 -11.57 -19.41
C ARG A 83 10.26 -10.18 -19.89
N ALA A 84 10.76 -10.08 -21.12
CA ALA A 84 11.26 -8.81 -21.66
C ALA A 84 10.13 -7.75 -21.79
N GLU A 85 8.95 -8.17 -22.22
CA GLU A 85 7.74 -7.33 -22.30
C GLU A 85 7.37 -6.76 -20.94
N ILE A 86 7.29 -7.63 -19.92
CA ILE A 86 6.93 -7.25 -18.55
C ILE A 86 7.98 -6.31 -17.96
N GLN A 87 9.28 -6.63 -18.13
CA GLN A 87 10.35 -5.75 -17.68
C GLN A 87 10.28 -4.37 -18.32
N ALA A 88 10.05 -4.30 -19.63
CA ALA A 88 9.90 -3.03 -20.34
C ALA A 88 8.68 -2.22 -19.88
N ALA A 89 7.58 -2.89 -19.53
CA ALA A 89 6.38 -2.23 -19.03
C ALA A 89 6.58 -1.65 -17.62
N TYR A 90 7.28 -2.36 -16.73
CA TYR A 90 7.46 -1.93 -15.34
C TYR A 90 8.68 -1.00 -15.13
N ALA A 91 9.70 -1.08 -15.97
CA ALA A 91 10.93 -0.30 -15.81
C ALA A 91 10.68 1.22 -15.66
N PRO A 92 9.85 1.89 -16.47
CA PRO A 92 9.63 3.33 -16.33
C PRO A 92 9.08 3.72 -14.96
N MET A 93 8.18 2.93 -14.37
CA MET A 93 7.65 3.17 -13.04
C MET A 93 8.74 2.99 -11.97
N PHE A 94 9.51 1.89 -12.04
CA PHE A 94 10.61 1.67 -11.10
C PHE A 94 11.73 2.71 -11.23
N ASP A 95 12.02 3.19 -12.44
CA ASP A 95 12.98 4.27 -12.67
C ASP A 95 12.52 5.58 -12.02
N ILE A 96 11.21 5.88 -12.05
CA ILE A 96 10.64 7.01 -11.34
C ILE A 96 10.74 6.81 -9.82
N ALA A 97 10.27 5.67 -9.30
CA ALA A 97 10.34 5.38 -7.87
C ALA A 97 11.77 5.47 -7.34
N ALA A 98 12.76 4.98 -8.09
CA ALA A 98 14.17 5.02 -7.72
C ALA A 98 14.74 6.45 -7.56
N ARG A 99 14.12 7.46 -8.18
CA ARG A 99 14.52 8.87 -7.98
C ARG A 99 14.19 9.38 -6.58
N PHE A 100 13.21 8.77 -5.94
CA PHE A 100 12.73 9.12 -4.59
C PHE A 100 13.19 8.14 -3.51
N ALA A 101 14.16 7.29 -3.81
CA ALA A 101 14.70 6.32 -2.85
C ALA A 101 15.34 7.00 -1.61
N PRO A 102 15.23 6.42 -0.40
CA PRO A 102 14.60 5.12 -0.13
C PRO A 102 13.06 5.21 -0.16
N THR A 103 12.43 4.28 -0.84
CA THR A 103 10.97 4.26 -0.99
C THR A 103 10.44 2.82 -1.09
N THR A 104 9.16 2.63 -0.76
CA THR A 104 8.45 1.37 -0.91
C THR A 104 7.62 1.38 -2.18
N VAL A 105 7.61 0.25 -2.90
CA VAL A 105 6.74 0.00 -4.04
C VAL A 105 5.84 -1.19 -3.72
N VAL A 106 4.54 -0.94 -3.64
CA VAL A 106 3.52 -1.98 -3.47
C VAL A 106 3.31 -2.70 -4.81
N ILE A 107 3.22 -4.03 -4.76
CA ILE A 107 3.13 -4.89 -5.95
C ILE A 107 2.08 -5.96 -5.72
N HIS A 108 1.16 -6.11 -6.68
CA HIS A 108 0.29 -7.26 -6.75
C HIS A 108 1.02 -8.50 -7.27
N GLY A 109 0.73 -9.65 -6.70
CA GLY A 109 1.21 -10.93 -7.22
C GLY A 109 0.66 -11.26 -8.61
N ALA A 110 1.28 -12.19 -9.30
CA ALA A 110 0.82 -12.63 -10.62
C ALA A 110 -0.62 -13.14 -10.54
N GLY A 111 -1.45 -12.65 -11.46
CA GLY A 111 -2.84 -13.07 -11.60
C GLY A 111 -3.20 -13.25 -13.06
N GLN A 112 -4.05 -14.24 -13.32
CA GLN A 112 -4.57 -14.57 -14.66
C GLN A 112 -5.85 -15.39 -14.56
N ASP A 113 -6.58 -15.45 -15.66
CA ASP A 113 -7.68 -16.42 -15.81
C ASP A 113 -7.23 -17.85 -15.47
N LYS A 114 -8.17 -18.70 -15.09
CA LYS A 114 -7.94 -20.06 -14.54
C LYS A 114 -7.09 -21.02 -15.38
N GLY A 115 -6.62 -20.62 -16.54
CA GLY A 115 -5.76 -21.42 -17.43
C GLY A 115 -4.32 -21.62 -16.97
N ARG A 116 -3.86 -20.97 -15.88
CA ARG A 116 -2.51 -21.13 -15.34
C ARG A 116 -2.57 -21.58 -13.88
N SER A 117 -1.74 -22.57 -13.51
CA SER A 117 -1.69 -23.07 -12.12
C SER A 117 -1.13 -22.01 -11.16
N LEU A 118 -1.55 -22.04 -9.89
CA LEU A 118 -1.04 -21.17 -8.84
C LEU A 118 0.48 -21.31 -8.68
N ASP A 119 1.06 -22.51 -8.80
CA ASP A 119 2.50 -22.71 -8.71
C ASP A 119 3.27 -21.94 -9.80
N ARG A 120 2.72 -21.87 -11.02
CA ARG A 120 3.31 -21.05 -12.08
C ARG A 120 3.17 -19.56 -11.83
N LEU A 121 2.04 -19.12 -11.29
CA LEU A 121 1.85 -17.72 -10.93
C LEU A 121 2.77 -17.32 -9.77
N ARG A 122 2.98 -18.22 -8.80
CA ARG A 122 3.94 -18.02 -7.71
C ARG A 122 5.37 -17.92 -8.25
N ALA A 123 5.78 -18.81 -9.15
CA ALA A 123 7.09 -18.74 -9.80
C ALA A 123 7.27 -17.45 -10.62
N ASP A 124 6.24 -17.00 -11.33
CA ASP A 124 6.26 -15.73 -12.06
C ASP A 124 6.43 -14.55 -11.08
N THR A 125 5.71 -14.55 -9.95
CA THR A 125 5.80 -13.52 -8.89
C THR A 125 7.22 -13.48 -8.32
N MET A 126 7.75 -14.62 -7.89
CA MET A 126 9.09 -14.69 -7.29
C MET A 126 10.16 -14.20 -8.25
N ALA A 127 10.19 -14.70 -9.47
CA ALA A 127 11.20 -14.31 -10.47
C ALA A 127 11.10 -12.82 -10.85
N PHE A 128 9.90 -12.23 -10.86
CA PHE A 128 9.71 -10.80 -11.07
C PHE A 128 10.25 -9.97 -9.90
N LEU A 129 9.93 -10.35 -8.66
CA LEU A 129 10.41 -9.68 -7.45
C LEU A 129 11.94 -9.74 -7.34
N GLU A 130 12.55 -10.89 -7.60
CA GLU A 130 14.01 -11.06 -7.64
C GLU A 130 14.67 -10.13 -8.68
N TRP A 131 14.10 -10.03 -9.87
CA TRP A 131 14.58 -9.10 -10.89
C TRP A 131 14.48 -7.64 -10.41
N ALA A 132 13.35 -7.24 -9.86
CA ALA A 132 13.15 -5.87 -9.41
C ALA A 132 14.11 -5.51 -8.25
N LEU A 133 14.30 -6.42 -7.28
CA LEU A 133 15.25 -6.26 -6.18
C LEU A 133 16.70 -6.14 -6.67
N ALA A 134 17.08 -6.93 -7.66
CA ALA A 134 18.44 -6.89 -8.23
C ALA A 134 18.68 -5.61 -9.04
N ARG A 135 17.67 -5.15 -9.78
CA ARG A 135 17.79 -3.99 -10.67
C ARG A 135 17.69 -2.65 -9.95
N TYR A 136 16.94 -2.60 -8.84
CA TYR A 136 16.61 -1.37 -8.12
C TYR A 136 16.98 -1.45 -6.62
N PRO A 137 18.27 -1.33 -6.28
CA PRO A 137 18.77 -1.56 -4.92
C PRO A 137 18.28 -0.54 -3.88
N GLY A 138 17.77 0.61 -4.31
CA GLY A 138 17.22 1.65 -3.42
C GLY A 138 15.75 1.47 -3.06
N LEU A 139 15.06 0.47 -3.64
CA LEU A 139 13.64 0.23 -3.42
C LEU A 139 13.41 -0.90 -2.41
N THR A 140 12.39 -0.73 -1.58
CA THR A 140 11.74 -1.80 -0.83
C THR A 140 10.50 -2.23 -1.60
N LEU A 141 10.28 -3.53 -1.76
CA LEU A 141 9.09 -4.08 -2.41
C LEU A 141 8.14 -4.63 -1.35
N ALA A 142 6.86 -4.35 -1.49
CA ALA A 142 5.81 -4.83 -0.59
C ALA A 142 4.77 -5.62 -1.38
N LEU A 143 4.74 -6.94 -1.21
CA LEU A 143 3.78 -7.83 -1.89
C LEU A 143 2.43 -7.78 -1.17
N GLU A 144 1.38 -7.38 -1.88
CA GLU A 144 0.07 -7.09 -1.30
C GLU A 144 -0.84 -8.31 -1.20
N ASN A 145 -1.59 -8.43 -0.07
CA ASN A 145 -2.69 -9.36 0.04
C ASN A 145 -3.93 -8.83 -0.69
N LEU A 146 -4.62 -9.73 -1.39
CA LEU A 146 -5.69 -9.39 -2.33
C LEU A 146 -7.00 -10.09 -1.96
N VAL A 147 -8.13 -9.47 -2.28
CA VAL A 147 -9.45 -10.12 -2.13
C VAL A 147 -9.53 -11.34 -3.06
N PRO A 148 -10.03 -12.50 -2.60
CA PRO A 148 -10.27 -13.65 -3.46
C PRO A 148 -11.19 -13.30 -4.63
N ASN A 149 -10.83 -13.74 -5.83
CA ASN A 149 -11.67 -13.58 -7.03
C ASN A 149 -12.00 -14.95 -7.64
N PRO A 150 -13.28 -15.38 -7.65
CA PRO A 150 -13.66 -16.71 -8.16
C PRO A 150 -13.31 -16.92 -9.64
N SER A 151 -13.16 -15.84 -10.40
CA SER A 151 -12.86 -15.88 -11.84
C SER A 151 -11.37 -15.92 -12.15
N LEU A 152 -10.51 -15.64 -11.16
CA LEU A 152 -9.07 -15.54 -11.36
C LEU A 152 -8.30 -16.50 -10.46
N HIS A 153 -7.20 -17.06 -10.97
CA HIS A 153 -6.12 -17.55 -10.14
C HIS A 153 -5.13 -16.39 -9.96
N ARG A 154 -4.73 -16.10 -8.73
CA ARG A 154 -3.72 -15.07 -8.43
C ARG A 154 -3.01 -15.35 -7.12
N VAL A 155 -1.76 -14.91 -7.02
CA VAL A 155 -1.01 -14.81 -5.77
C VAL A 155 -1.53 -13.60 -5.01
N GLY A 156 -1.78 -13.76 -3.72
CA GLY A 156 -2.22 -12.66 -2.85
C GLY A 156 -3.39 -12.96 -1.92
N PRO A 157 -4.43 -13.74 -2.34
CA PRO A 157 -5.59 -13.99 -1.49
C PRO A 157 -5.33 -14.84 -0.23
N ILE A 158 -4.22 -15.53 -0.15
CA ILE A 158 -3.89 -16.45 0.95
C ILE A 158 -2.66 -15.91 1.68
N ARG A 159 -2.81 -15.60 2.97
CA ARG A 159 -1.75 -15.02 3.82
C ARG A 159 -0.48 -15.89 3.85
N GLU A 160 -0.65 -17.21 3.97
CA GLU A 160 0.45 -18.17 4.01
C GLU A 160 1.23 -18.21 2.69
N GLU A 161 0.55 -17.98 1.57
CA GLU A 161 1.19 -17.94 0.25
C GLU A 161 2.10 -16.71 0.12
N LEU A 162 1.66 -15.55 0.60
CA LEU A 162 2.49 -14.34 0.65
C LEU A 162 3.72 -14.55 1.53
N LEU A 163 3.51 -15.11 2.71
CA LEU A 163 4.60 -15.44 3.65
C LEU A 163 5.61 -16.38 2.98
N GLN A 164 5.16 -17.42 2.29
CA GLN A 164 6.03 -18.35 1.56
C GLN A 164 6.87 -17.63 0.48
N VAL A 165 6.29 -16.70 -0.27
CA VAL A 165 7.02 -15.94 -1.30
C VAL A 165 8.09 -15.07 -0.65
N VAL A 166 7.73 -14.32 0.39
CA VAL A 166 8.64 -13.37 1.05
C VAL A 166 9.78 -14.10 1.74
N THR A 167 9.48 -15.17 2.48
CA THR A 167 10.50 -15.97 3.17
C THR A 167 11.38 -16.77 2.23
N HIS A 168 10.87 -17.22 1.08
CA HIS A 168 11.67 -17.90 0.07
C HIS A 168 12.75 -17.01 -0.56
N ILE A 169 12.38 -15.75 -0.88
CA ILE A 169 13.32 -14.78 -1.45
C ILE A 169 14.31 -14.26 -0.39
N ASP A 170 13.86 -14.19 0.87
CA ASP A 170 14.67 -13.83 2.05
C ASP A 170 15.51 -12.56 1.83
N SER A 171 14.88 -11.49 1.39
CA SER A 171 15.53 -10.20 1.17
C SER A 171 15.09 -9.17 2.22
N PRO A 172 16.02 -8.41 2.85
CA PRO A 172 15.66 -7.34 3.78
C PRO A 172 14.90 -6.17 3.11
N ARG A 173 14.80 -6.19 1.78
CA ARG A 173 14.08 -5.21 0.97
C ARG A 173 12.80 -5.78 0.35
N LEU A 174 12.32 -6.92 0.82
CA LEU A 174 11.04 -7.50 0.44
C LEU A 174 10.23 -7.81 1.69
N GLY A 175 8.99 -7.36 1.70
CA GLY A 175 8.03 -7.71 2.73
C GLY A 175 6.62 -7.77 2.19
N ILE A 176 5.68 -7.77 3.10
CA ILE A 176 4.24 -7.81 2.81
C ILE A 176 3.68 -6.39 2.89
N CYS A 177 2.84 -6.01 1.94
CA CYS A 177 1.88 -4.96 2.12
C CYS A 177 0.60 -5.58 2.69
N TRP A 178 0.26 -5.25 3.93
CA TRP A 178 -0.98 -5.72 4.53
C TRP A 178 -2.13 -4.76 4.20
N ASP A 179 -2.96 -5.12 3.24
CA ASP A 179 -4.22 -4.43 3.03
C ASP A 179 -5.28 -5.02 3.99
N MET A 180 -5.61 -4.20 5.00
CA MET A 180 -6.57 -4.55 6.05
C MET A 180 -8.00 -4.58 5.53
N GLY A 181 -8.34 -3.71 4.58
CA GLY A 181 -9.66 -3.72 3.95
C GLY A 181 -9.88 -4.96 3.09
N HIS A 182 -8.85 -5.41 2.36
CA HIS A 182 -8.90 -6.66 1.60
C HIS A 182 -9.09 -7.88 2.51
N ASP A 183 -8.38 -7.94 3.63
CA ASP A 183 -8.55 -9.01 4.61
C ASP A 183 -9.97 -9.03 5.20
N ALA A 184 -10.48 -7.88 5.64
CA ALA A 184 -11.84 -7.79 6.15
C ALA A 184 -12.88 -8.20 5.10
N ARG A 185 -12.68 -7.81 3.85
CA ARG A 185 -13.54 -8.18 2.73
C ARG A 185 -13.45 -9.66 2.36
N ALA A 186 -12.29 -10.29 2.59
CA ALA A 186 -12.11 -11.73 2.46
C ALA A 186 -12.74 -12.54 3.62
N GLY A 187 -13.28 -11.84 4.63
CA GLY A 187 -13.95 -12.45 5.79
C GLY A 187 -13.02 -12.72 6.97
N HIS A 188 -11.77 -12.26 6.93
CA HIS A 188 -10.87 -12.33 8.08
C HIS A 188 -11.30 -11.31 9.15
N ALA A 189 -11.51 -11.79 10.37
CA ALA A 189 -11.75 -10.95 11.56
C ALA A 189 -10.62 -11.10 12.59
N ASP A 190 -9.79 -12.12 12.44
CA ASP A 190 -8.64 -12.41 13.27
C ASP A 190 -7.45 -11.52 12.94
N THR A 191 -6.66 -11.21 13.95
CA THR A 191 -5.34 -10.59 13.74
C THR A 191 -4.39 -11.66 13.19
N PRO A 192 -3.60 -11.36 12.13
CA PRO A 192 -2.55 -12.26 11.70
C PRO A 192 -1.58 -12.59 12.84
N ASP A 193 -0.97 -13.76 12.78
CA ASP A 193 0.00 -14.15 13.79
C ASP A 193 1.28 -13.28 13.77
N ALA A 194 2.05 -13.33 14.85
CA ALA A 194 3.26 -12.51 14.98
C ALA A 194 4.32 -12.83 13.92
N ALA A 195 4.41 -14.10 13.47
CA ALA A 195 5.35 -14.51 12.44
C ALA A 195 5.00 -13.86 11.09
N TRP A 196 3.72 -13.73 10.78
CA TRP A 196 3.26 -13.04 9.58
C TRP A 196 3.47 -11.53 9.69
N LEU A 197 3.06 -10.92 10.84
CA LEU A 197 3.16 -9.48 11.06
C LEU A 197 4.60 -8.94 10.99
N GLN A 198 5.60 -9.75 11.38
CA GLN A 198 7.01 -9.38 11.29
C GLN A 198 7.51 -9.14 9.86
N HIS A 199 6.82 -9.67 8.85
CA HIS A 199 7.14 -9.46 7.45
C HIS A 199 6.40 -8.28 6.82
N VAL A 200 5.51 -7.61 7.55
CA VAL A 200 4.80 -6.43 7.05
C VAL A 200 5.75 -5.23 7.03
N VAL A 201 5.96 -4.65 5.85
CA VAL A 201 6.82 -3.47 5.64
C VAL A 201 6.03 -2.25 5.18
N HIS A 202 4.79 -2.47 4.75
CA HIS A 202 3.83 -1.45 4.35
C HIS A 202 2.42 -1.94 4.67
N ALA A 203 1.47 -1.04 4.87
CA ALA A 203 0.09 -1.43 5.07
C ALA A 203 -0.86 -0.49 4.33
N HIS A 204 -1.93 -1.05 3.79
CA HIS A 204 -3.08 -0.31 3.28
C HIS A 204 -4.25 -0.41 4.26
N LEU A 205 -4.96 0.69 4.37
CA LEU A 205 -6.17 0.76 5.20
C LEU A 205 -7.23 1.58 4.48
N HIS A 206 -8.40 1.00 4.36
CA HIS A 206 -9.62 1.64 3.90
C HIS A 206 -10.81 0.98 4.58
N ASP A 207 -11.95 1.67 4.63
CA ASP A 207 -13.17 1.08 5.16
C ASP A 207 -14.04 0.48 4.04
N ILE A 208 -15.07 -0.22 4.44
CA ILE A 208 -16.05 -0.86 3.57
C ILE A 208 -17.41 -0.22 3.87
N ASN A 209 -18.11 0.28 2.84
CA ASN A 209 -19.40 0.91 3.01
C ASN A 209 -20.52 -0.10 3.29
N GLU A 210 -21.75 0.38 3.46
CA GLU A 210 -22.93 -0.44 3.75
C GLU A 210 -23.26 -1.45 2.64
N ASP A 211 -22.91 -1.13 1.39
CA ASP A 211 -23.10 -2.00 0.23
C ASP A 211 -21.96 -3.02 0.04
N GLY A 212 -20.97 -3.06 0.92
CA GLY A 212 -19.83 -3.94 0.83
C GLY A 212 -18.76 -3.48 -0.16
N ILE A 213 -18.76 -2.21 -0.54
CA ILE A 213 -17.77 -1.61 -1.44
C ILE A 213 -16.59 -1.10 -0.61
N ASP A 214 -15.39 -1.47 -1.00
CA ASP A 214 -14.13 -1.11 -0.36
C ASP A 214 -13.56 0.26 -0.79
N HIS A 215 -12.40 0.65 -0.24
CA HIS A 215 -11.68 1.90 -0.50
C HIS A 215 -12.43 3.18 -0.08
N TYR A 216 -13.24 3.09 0.96
CA TYR A 216 -13.87 4.24 1.61
C TYR A 216 -13.02 4.80 2.75
N PRO A 217 -13.20 6.09 3.12
CA PRO A 217 -12.64 6.62 4.36
C PRO A 217 -13.16 5.86 5.60
N LEU A 218 -12.49 6.01 6.74
CA LEU A 218 -12.83 5.30 7.98
C LEU A 218 -14.12 5.85 8.60
N LEU A 219 -15.26 5.55 7.99
CA LEU A 219 -16.58 6.08 8.36
C LEU A 219 -17.56 5.02 8.84
N TYR A 220 -17.38 3.77 8.44
CA TYR A 220 -18.36 2.70 8.63
C TYR A 220 -17.99 1.71 9.73
N GLY A 221 -16.70 1.63 10.10
CA GLY A 221 -16.20 0.77 11.16
C GLY A 221 -16.33 -0.72 10.86
N ARG A 222 -16.29 -1.11 9.57
CA ARG A 222 -16.42 -2.52 9.16
C ARG A 222 -15.10 -3.27 9.13
N VAL A 223 -13.98 -2.55 9.08
CA VAL A 223 -12.64 -3.12 9.18
C VAL A 223 -12.19 -3.05 10.64
N PRO A 224 -11.70 -4.14 11.26
CA PRO A 224 -11.31 -4.16 12.66
C PRO A 224 -9.94 -3.50 12.91
N TYR A 225 -9.62 -2.43 12.19
CA TYR A 225 -8.36 -1.70 12.30
C TYR A 225 -8.06 -1.19 13.73
N PRO A 226 -9.04 -0.88 14.60
CA PRO A 226 -8.72 -0.49 15.99
C PRO A 226 -8.05 -1.60 16.79
N VAL A 227 -8.20 -2.85 16.39
CA VAL A 227 -7.51 -4.02 16.97
C VAL A 227 -6.23 -4.32 16.22
N TRP A 228 -6.25 -4.22 14.91
CA TRP A 228 -5.16 -4.64 14.03
C TRP A 228 -3.97 -3.67 14.03
N LEU A 229 -4.21 -2.36 14.03
CA LEU A 229 -3.13 -1.36 14.06
C LEU A 229 -2.27 -1.45 15.32
N PRO A 230 -2.83 -1.53 16.54
CA PRO A 230 -2.02 -1.78 17.73
C PRO A 230 -1.26 -3.12 17.71
N ALA A 231 -1.83 -4.17 17.12
CA ALA A 231 -1.15 -5.44 16.98
C ALA A 231 0.04 -5.36 16.02
N LEU A 232 -0.14 -4.68 14.89
CA LEU A 232 0.92 -4.41 13.93
C LEU A 232 2.07 -3.59 14.56
N ALA A 233 1.74 -2.54 15.29
CA ALA A 233 2.73 -1.72 16.00
C ALA A 233 3.51 -2.53 17.05
N ARG A 234 2.82 -3.40 17.84
CA ARG A 234 3.48 -4.31 18.80
C ARG A 234 4.40 -5.33 18.13
N ALA A 235 4.14 -5.71 16.89
CA ALA A 235 5.02 -6.61 16.12
C ALA A 235 6.32 -5.92 15.63
N GLY A 236 6.52 -4.63 15.94
CA GLY A 236 7.71 -3.86 15.57
C GLY A 236 7.63 -3.21 14.19
N PHE A 237 6.43 -3.07 13.63
CA PHE A 237 6.24 -2.38 12.37
C PHE A 237 6.73 -0.93 12.44
N SER A 238 7.54 -0.54 11.47
CA SER A 238 8.11 0.81 11.35
C SER A 238 7.89 1.42 9.94
N GLY A 239 7.04 0.79 9.15
CA GLY A 239 6.64 1.25 7.82
C GLY A 239 5.55 2.32 7.86
N VAL A 240 4.83 2.44 6.76
CA VAL A 240 3.73 3.39 6.60
C VAL A 240 2.41 2.65 6.46
N VAL A 241 1.39 3.14 7.17
CA VAL A 241 -0.01 2.76 6.97
C VAL A 241 -0.64 3.80 6.04
N THR A 242 -0.84 3.43 4.79
CA THR A 242 -1.44 4.28 3.77
C THR A 242 -2.96 4.14 3.77
N LEU A 243 -3.67 5.25 3.94
CA LEU A 243 -5.11 5.31 3.67
C LEU A 243 -5.33 5.23 2.15
N GLU A 244 -5.75 4.07 1.66
CA GLU A 244 -6.01 3.82 0.24
C GLU A 244 -7.48 4.09 -0.09
N ILE A 245 -7.80 5.37 -0.34
CA ILE A 245 -9.17 5.84 -0.54
C ILE A 245 -9.40 6.20 -2.01
N LYS A 246 -10.46 5.67 -2.58
CA LYS A 246 -10.87 5.99 -3.95
C LYS A 246 -11.45 7.40 -4.04
N GLY A 247 -10.72 8.31 -4.68
CA GLY A 247 -11.12 9.71 -4.82
C GLY A 247 -12.49 9.92 -5.48
N SER A 248 -12.89 9.03 -6.40
CA SER A 248 -14.19 9.08 -7.04
C SER A 248 -15.37 8.97 -6.06
N TYR A 249 -15.18 8.30 -4.92
CA TYR A 249 -16.23 8.17 -3.90
C TYR A 249 -16.48 9.46 -3.11
N LEU A 250 -15.53 10.38 -3.14
CA LEU A 250 -15.61 11.69 -2.48
C LEU A 250 -15.87 12.83 -3.46
N SER A 251 -15.97 12.54 -4.76
CA SER A 251 -16.10 13.56 -5.82
C SER A 251 -17.41 14.37 -5.78
N HIS A 252 -18.42 13.90 -5.04
CA HIS A 252 -19.70 14.60 -4.83
C HIS A 252 -19.66 15.55 -3.63
N LEU A 253 -18.58 15.56 -2.86
CA LEU A 253 -18.42 16.40 -1.66
C LEU A 253 -17.67 17.70 -2.01
N GLU A 254 -17.96 18.73 -1.24
CA GLU A 254 -17.18 19.96 -1.27
C GLU A 254 -15.77 19.74 -0.75
N PHE A 255 -14.80 20.46 -1.30
CA PHE A 255 -13.38 20.31 -0.99
C PHE A 255 -13.07 20.36 0.53
N GLU A 256 -13.72 21.27 1.26
CA GLU A 256 -13.57 21.37 2.72
C GLU A 256 -14.14 20.15 3.47
N GLN A 257 -15.17 19.50 2.94
CA GLN A 257 -15.71 18.28 3.50
C GLN A 257 -14.73 17.12 3.30
N VAL A 258 -14.15 17.02 2.11
CA VAL A 258 -13.11 16.02 1.79
C VAL A 258 -11.93 16.16 2.76
N LYS A 259 -11.39 17.36 2.94
CA LYS A 259 -10.27 17.61 3.86
C LYS A 259 -10.60 17.19 5.29
N ARG A 260 -11.80 17.50 5.79
CA ARG A 260 -12.23 17.10 7.14
C ARG A 260 -12.31 15.59 7.31
N ILE A 261 -12.89 14.87 6.34
CA ILE A 261 -13.03 13.41 6.38
C ILE A 261 -11.65 12.74 6.37
N LEU A 262 -10.76 13.19 5.48
CA LEU A 262 -9.42 12.64 5.38
C LEU A 262 -8.59 12.95 6.64
N SER A 263 -8.65 14.19 7.15
CA SER A 263 -7.96 14.55 8.38
C SER A 263 -8.43 13.73 9.58
N ALA A 264 -9.74 13.48 9.70
CA ALA A 264 -10.28 12.63 10.77
C ALA A 264 -9.77 11.18 10.67
N SER A 265 -9.75 10.60 9.46
CA SER A 265 -9.24 9.24 9.24
C SER A 265 -7.74 9.16 9.55
N ILE A 266 -6.94 10.15 9.12
CA ILE A 266 -5.49 10.22 9.38
C ILE A 266 -5.24 10.34 10.89
N ALA A 267 -5.93 11.25 11.59
CA ALA A 267 -5.77 11.45 13.02
C ALA A 267 -6.10 10.19 13.82
N GLU A 268 -7.11 9.45 13.42
CA GLU A 268 -7.49 8.19 14.08
C GLU A 268 -6.40 7.12 13.91
N VAL A 269 -5.84 6.96 12.70
CA VAL A 269 -4.73 6.04 12.46
C VAL A 269 -3.50 6.44 13.27
N ALA A 270 -3.12 7.72 13.25
CA ALA A 270 -1.99 8.23 14.01
C ALA A 270 -2.16 7.96 15.52
N ARG A 271 -3.35 8.22 16.07
CA ARG A 271 -3.68 7.93 17.47
C ARG A 271 -3.54 6.46 17.84
N LEU A 272 -3.99 5.55 16.98
CA LEU A 272 -3.92 4.11 17.23
C LEU A 272 -2.50 3.56 17.16
N LEU A 273 -1.67 4.10 16.27
CA LEU A 273 -0.27 3.70 16.15
C LEU A 273 0.59 4.18 17.34
N THR A 274 0.25 5.32 17.95
CA THR A 274 1.00 5.89 19.09
C THR A 274 0.47 5.46 20.47
N ALA A 275 -0.71 4.87 20.55
CA ALA A 275 -1.36 4.51 21.83
C ALA A 275 -0.57 3.51 22.70
N LEU A 276 0.47 2.86 22.17
CA LEU A 276 1.30 1.89 22.90
C LEU A 276 2.37 2.54 23.78
N GLU A 277 2.80 3.76 23.49
CA GLU A 277 3.86 4.43 24.24
C GLU A 277 3.42 4.86 25.63
N GLY A 278 2.12 5.18 25.80
CA GLY A 278 1.54 5.56 27.10
C GLY A 278 1.36 4.38 28.09
N ALA A 279 1.33 3.14 27.58
CA ALA A 279 1.08 1.97 28.41
C ALA A 279 2.37 1.36 28.99
N GLU A 280 3.53 1.56 28.38
CA GLU A 280 4.82 1.10 28.88
C GLU A 280 5.43 2.06 29.89
N GLY A 281 5.29 3.37 29.71
CA GLY A 281 5.78 4.40 30.64
C GLY A 281 5.09 4.36 32.02
N SER A 282 3.92 3.76 32.13
CA SER A 282 3.23 3.61 33.44
C SER A 282 3.59 2.32 34.19
N ARG A 283 4.34 1.40 33.59
CA ARG A 283 4.80 0.16 34.25
C ARG A 283 6.20 0.26 34.87
N GLU A 284 7.00 1.22 34.45
CA GLU A 284 8.33 1.47 35.04
C GLU A 284 8.30 2.45 36.23
N ALA A 285 7.14 3.01 36.57
CA ALA A 285 6.97 3.98 37.67
C ALA A 285 6.26 3.42 38.90
N CYS A 286 6.19 2.08 39.05
CA CYS A 286 5.69 1.42 40.28
C CYS A 286 6.75 0.57 40.96
#